data_9f238eadce37f019d2daf4c51e29859c
#
_entry.id   9f238eadce37f019d2daf4c51e29859c
#
_cell.length_a   1.000
_cell.length_b   1.000
_cell.length_c   1.000
_cell.angle_alpha   90.00
_cell.angle_beta   90.00
_cell.angle_gamma   90.00
#
_symmetry.space_group_name_H-M   'P 1'
#
loop_
_entity.id
_entity.type
_entity.pdbx_description
1 polymer ?
#
loop_
_entity_poly.entity_id
_entity_poly.type
_entity_poly.pdbx_seq_one_letter_code
_entity_poly.pdbx_strand_id
1 'polypeptide(L)'
;MKIEDIIDTEEIPSSWLNENKEFVGLKVNGTSMMPKYQNNDTIICLKCEDCESGDDCVVAVNGNDATFKKVIKNENGIILQPLNPSFAPLVYTNEDIKKLPVRILGKVVELRRKIKKEVI
;
A
#
# COMPACT_ATOMS: atom_id res chain seq x y z
N MET A 1 -6.91 2.16 13.25
CA MET A 1 -6.80 2.73 11.89
C MET A 1 -7.38 1.74 10.89
N LYS A 2 -8.30 2.18 10.07
CA LYS A 2 -8.86 1.38 9.00
C LYS A 2 -7.95 1.47 7.76
N ILE A 3 -7.65 0.33 7.15
CA ILE A 3 -6.85 0.27 5.92
C ILE A 3 -7.77 -0.11 4.77
N GLU A 4 -7.99 0.84 3.85
CA GLU A 4 -8.78 0.63 2.65
C GLU A 4 -8.05 -0.31 1.69
N ASP A 5 -8.78 -1.26 1.10
CA ASP A 5 -8.27 -2.32 0.21
C ASP A 5 -7.40 -3.38 0.92
N ILE A 6 -7.29 -3.31 2.24
CA ILE A 6 -6.52 -4.28 3.05
C ILE A 6 -7.45 -4.82 4.12
N ILE A 7 -7.59 -6.14 4.22
CA ILE A 7 -8.56 -6.76 5.15
C ILE A 7 -7.92 -7.58 6.28
N ASP A 8 -6.68 -8.03 6.11
CA ASP A 8 -6.09 -8.94 7.07
C ASP A 8 -4.56 -8.91 7.02
N THR A 9 -3.93 -9.36 8.10
CA THR A 9 -2.47 -9.51 8.16
C THR A 9 -2.09 -10.97 8.09
N GLU A 10 -0.96 -11.27 7.45
CA GLU A 10 -0.41 -12.61 7.38
C GLU A 10 0.94 -12.68 8.09
N GLU A 11 1.28 -13.90 8.53
CA GLU A 11 2.56 -14.15 9.17
C GLU A 11 3.71 -13.96 8.18
N ILE A 12 4.75 -13.28 8.62
CA ILE A 12 5.92 -12.97 7.82
C ILE A 12 7.02 -13.96 8.17
N PRO A 13 7.73 -14.53 7.17
CA PRO A 13 8.89 -15.38 7.46
C PRO A 13 9.91 -14.63 8.30
N SER A 14 10.43 -15.29 9.32
CA SER A 14 11.40 -14.69 10.25
C SER A 14 12.67 -14.20 9.56
N SER A 15 13.04 -14.81 8.43
CA SER A 15 14.19 -14.39 7.62
C SER A 15 14.09 -12.96 7.09
N TRP A 16 12.88 -12.39 7.09
CA TRP A 16 12.65 -11.02 6.64
C TRP A 16 12.73 -10.00 7.75
N LEU A 17 12.84 -10.45 9.00
CA LEU A 17 12.92 -9.59 10.18
C LEU A 17 14.39 -9.24 10.53
N ASN A 18 15.20 -9.01 9.50
CA ASN A 18 16.63 -8.74 9.68
C ASN A 18 16.89 -7.26 9.96
N GLU A 19 17.98 -7.00 10.72
CA GLU A 19 18.56 -5.66 10.87
C GLU A 19 17.58 -4.58 11.38
N ASN A 20 16.71 -4.96 12.30
CA ASN A 20 15.71 -4.05 12.87
C ASN A 20 14.66 -3.55 11.87
N LYS A 21 14.60 -4.14 10.68
CA LYS A 21 13.53 -3.84 9.72
C LYS A 21 12.27 -4.57 10.14
N GLU A 22 11.16 -3.88 10.05
CA GLU A 22 9.86 -4.44 10.36
C GLU A 22 9.05 -4.64 9.09
N PHE A 23 8.61 -5.89 8.87
CA PHE A 23 7.77 -6.25 7.73
C PHE A 23 6.37 -6.61 8.22
N VAL A 24 5.38 -6.28 7.41
CA VAL A 24 3.98 -6.61 7.67
C VAL A 24 3.38 -7.24 6.42
N GLY A 25 2.75 -8.41 6.58
CA GLY A 25 1.98 -9.04 5.53
C GLY A 25 0.53 -8.59 5.62
N LEU A 26 -0.02 -8.11 4.52
CA LEU A 26 -1.38 -7.60 4.44
C LEU A 26 -2.10 -8.25 3.26
N LYS A 27 -3.37 -8.61 3.47
CA LYS A 27 -4.19 -9.18 2.42
C LYS A 27 -4.95 -8.09 1.68
N VAL A 28 -4.85 -8.08 0.37
CA VAL A 28 -5.53 -7.11 -0.48
C VAL A 28 -7.02 -7.41 -0.56
N ASN A 29 -7.83 -6.40 -0.30
CA ASN A 29 -9.28 -6.47 -0.44
C ASN A 29 -9.74 -5.33 -1.36
N GLY A 30 -10.19 -5.67 -2.55
CA GLY A 30 -10.65 -4.69 -3.52
C GLY A 30 -9.89 -4.74 -4.83
N THR A 31 -10.20 -3.79 -5.70
CA THR A 31 -9.77 -3.82 -7.11
C THR A 31 -9.03 -2.56 -7.57
N SER A 32 -8.80 -1.58 -6.68
CA SER A 32 -8.22 -0.29 -7.08
C SER A 32 -6.79 -0.41 -7.62
N MET A 33 -6.08 -1.48 -7.26
CA MET A 33 -4.71 -1.72 -7.70
C MET A 33 -4.58 -2.85 -8.72
N MET A 34 -5.70 -3.28 -9.30
CA MET A 34 -5.68 -4.20 -10.44
C MET A 34 -5.14 -3.50 -11.70
N PRO A 35 -4.50 -4.22 -12.60
CA PRO A 35 -4.32 -5.68 -12.62
C PRO A 35 -3.12 -6.20 -11.84
N LYS A 36 -2.20 -5.33 -11.39
CA LYS A 36 -0.97 -5.76 -10.72
C LYS A 36 -1.27 -6.53 -9.42
N TYR A 37 -2.19 -6.00 -8.62
CA TYR A 37 -2.63 -6.62 -7.37
C TYR A 37 -4.09 -7.01 -7.51
N GLN A 38 -4.40 -8.24 -7.11
CA GLN A 38 -5.75 -8.78 -7.20
C GLN A 38 -6.32 -9.01 -5.80
N ASN A 39 -7.63 -9.07 -5.72
CA ASN A 39 -8.30 -9.40 -4.47
C ASN A 39 -7.76 -10.73 -3.93
N ASN A 40 -7.50 -10.80 -2.64
CA ASN A 40 -6.92 -11.92 -1.91
C ASN A 40 -5.41 -12.12 -2.09
N ASP A 41 -4.74 -11.30 -2.87
CA ASP A 41 -3.28 -11.29 -2.88
C ASP A 41 -2.75 -10.89 -1.50
N THR A 42 -1.56 -11.38 -1.16
CA THR A 42 -0.83 -10.91 0.01
C THR A 42 0.30 -10.00 -0.43
N ILE A 43 0.36 -8.80 0.14
CA ILE A 43 1.48 -7.89 -0.04
C ILE A 43 2.33 -7.90 1.23
N ILE A 44 3.64 -7.94 1.04
CA ILE A 44 4.58 -7.80 2.14
C ILE A 44 5.13 -6.39 2.07
N CYS A 45 4.92 -5.64 3.15
CA CYS A 45 5.31 -4.25 3.24
C CYS A 45 6.45 -4.07 4.22
N LEU A 46 7.43 -3.28 3.84
CA LEU A 46 8.44 -2.78 4.74
C LEU A 46 7.90 -1.50 5.38
N LYS A 47 7.77 -1.48 6.70
CA LYS A 47 7.39 -0.25 7.41
C LYS A 47 8.43 0.83 7.17
N CYS A 48 7.99 2.00 6.75
CA CYS A 48 8.86 3.13 6.47
C CYS A 48 8.07 4.43 6.52
N GLU A 49 8.78 5.53 6.72
CA GLU A 49 8.16 6.87 6.78
C GLU A 49 8.28 7.61 5.45
N ASP A 50 9.04 7.06 4.51
CA ASP A 50 9.24 7.66 3.20
C ASP A 50 9.35 6.57 2.13
N CYS A 51 9.18 6.96 0.88
CA CYS A 51 9.28 6.08 -0.27
C CYS A 51 9.81 6.83 -1.47
N GLU A 52 10.14 6.12 -2.53
CA GLU A 52 10.49 6.72 -3.81
C GLU A 52 9.25 6.88 -4.68
N SER A 53 9.28 7.87 -5.58
CA SER A 53 8.19 8.06 -6.54
C SER A 53 8.05 6.81 -7.41
N GLY A 54 6.84 6.30 -7.51
CA GLY A 54 6.53 5.06 -8.22
C GLY A 54 6.39 3.84 -7.33
N ASP A 55 6.72 3.94 -6.04
CA ASP A 55 6.51 2.85 -5.10
C ASP A 55 5.02 2.63 -4.81
N ASP A 56 4.64 1.38 -4.64
CA ASP A 56 3.30 1.02 -4.18
C ASP A 56 3.33 1.01 -2.66
N CYS A 57 2.48 1.83 -2.04
CA CYS A 57 2.56 2.10 -0.62
C CYS A 57 1.21 2.01 0.08
N VAL A 58 1.28 1.74 1.37
CA VAL A 58 0.17 1.96 2.29
C VAL A 58 0.36 3.36 2.88
N VAL A 59 -0.64 4.21 2.72
CA VAL A 59 -0.58 5.63 3.03
C VAL A 59 -1.75 6.00 3.94
N ALA A 60 -1.45 6.66 5.06
CA ALA A 60 -2.48 7.20 5.96
C ALA A 60 -2.80 8.64 5.58
N VAL A 61 -4.08 8.96 5.54
CA VAL A 61 -4.56 10.33 5.29
C VAL A 61 -5.42 10.75 6.47
N ASN A 62 -5.08 11.89 7.06
CA ASN A 62 -5.79 12.48 8.20
C ASN A 62 -5.85 11.57 9.44
N GLY A 63 -4.92 10.64 9.55
CA GLY A 63 -4.74 9.81 10.75
C GLY A 63 -5.80 8.72 10.99
N ASN A 64 -6.92 8.73 10.28
CA ASN A 64 -8.03 7.83 10.54
C ASN A 64 -8.08 6.62 9.62
N ASP A 65 -7.75 6.82 8.35
CA ASP A 65 -7.83 5.79 7.32
C ASP A 65 -6.52 5.66 6.58
N ALA A 66 -6.25 4.47 6.09
CA ALA A 66 -5.12 4.22 5.20
C ALA A 66 -5.62 3.62 3.90
N THR A 67 -4.88 3.83 2.84
CA THR A 67 -5.18 3.32 1.51
C THR A 67 -3.92 2.73 0.89
N PHE A 68 -4.11 1.82 -0.06
CA PHE A 68 -3.03 1.19 -0.82
C PHE A 68 -3.04 1.74 -2.24
N LYS A 69 -2.02 2.50 -2.59
CA LYS A 69 -1.90 3.18 -3.88
C LYS A 69 -0.45 3.32 -4.31
N LYS A 70 -0.23 3.54 -5.60
CA LYS A 70 1.08 3.99 -6.10
C LYS A 70 1.27 5.44 -5.68
N VAL A 71 2.43 5.75 -5.10
CA VAL A 71 2.78 7.11 -4.72
C VAL A 71 3.61 7.74 -5.81
N ILE A 72 3.10 8.81 -6.40
CA ILE A 72 3.84 9.62 -7.38
C ILE A 72 4.21 10.93 -6.69
N LYS A 73 5.50 11.24 -6.64
CA LYS A 73 6.00 12.47 -6.03
C LYS A 73 6.34 13.49 -7.10
N ASN A 74 6.04 14.74 -6.82
CA ASN A 74 6.49 15.88 -7.61
C ASN A 74 6.78 17.06 -6.69
N GLU A 75 7.26 18.16 -7.26
CA GLU A 75 7.64 19.34 -6.46
C GLU A 75 6.45 19.99 -5.73
N ASN A 76 5.22 19.77 -6.21
CA ASN A 76 4.01 20.37 -5.63
C ASN A 76 3.34 19.50 -4.57
N GLY A 77 3.72 18.24 -4.45
CA GLY A 77 3.12 17.32 -3.49
C GLY A 77 3.19 15.88 -3.97
N ILE A 78 2.12 15.13 -3.70
CA ILE A 78 2.02 13.73 -4.11
C ILE A 78 0.68 13.43 -4.77
N ILE A 79 0.69 12.38 -5.59
CA ILE A 79 -0.51 11.79 -6.17
C ILE A 79 -0.58 10.36 -5.66
N LEU A 80 -1.72 9.98 -5.08
CA LEU A 80 -2.02 8.59 -4.76
C LEU A 80 -2.76 8.00 -5.96
N GLN A 81 -2.03 7.21 -6.74
CA GLN A 81 -2.48 6.73 -8.05
C GLN A 81 -2.99 5.30 -7.96
N PRO A 82 -4.29 5.05 -8.16
CA PRO A 82 -4.77 3.70 -8.39
C PRO A 82 -4.21 3.17 -9.70
N LEU A 83 -3.92 1.86 -9.75
CA LEU A 83 -3.48 1.23 -11.01
C LEU A 83 -4.66 0.90 -11.90
N ASN A 84 -5.85 0.73 -11.32
CA ASN A 84 -7.08 0.49 -12.05
C ASN A 84 -7.66 1.82 -12.55
N PRO A 85 -7.79 2.01 -13.88
CA PRO A 85 -8.27 3.27 -14.43
C PRO A 85 -9.73 3.62 -14.09
N SER A 86 -10.49 2.67 -13.54
CA SER A 86 -11.86 2.93 -13.06
C SER A 86 -11.90 3.75 -11.77
N PHE A 87 -10.75 3.92 -11.11
CA PHE A 87 -10.62 4.69 -9.87
C PHE A 87 -9.88 5.99 -10.12
N ALA A 88 -10.35 7.07 -9.52
CA ALA A 88 -9.72 8.38 -9.67
C ALA A 88 -8.49 8.52 -8.76
N PRO A 89 -7.42 9.20 -9.24
CA PRO A 89 -6.28 9.54 -8.38
C PRO A 89 -6.67 10.60 -7.34
N LEU A 90 -5.94 10.59 -6.23
CA LEU A 90 -6.06 11.58 -5.16
C LEU A 90 -4.81 12.46 -5.17
N VAL A 91 -4.99 13.76 -5.29
CA VAL A 91 -3.89 14.72 -5.36
C VAL A 91 -3.80 15.50 -4.06
N TYR A 92 -2.61 15.52 -3.46
CA TYR A 92 -2.34 16.27 -2.24
C TYR A 92 -1.16 17.23 -2.46
N THR A 93 -1.38 18.49 -2.13
CA THR A 93 -0.31 19.50 -2.17
C THR A 93 0.64 19.33 -0.97
N ASN A 94 1.80 19.97 -1.04
CA ASN A 94 2.72 19.99 0.12
C ASN A 94 2.05 20.53 1.37
N GLU A 95 1.16 21.50 1.23
CA GLU A 95 0.38 22.02 2.34
C GLU A 95 -0.58 20.97 2.91
N ASP A 96 -1.29 20.26 2.05
CA ASP A 96 -2.19 19.15 2.45
C ASP A 96 -1.45 18.06 3.21
N ILE A 97 -0.24 17.73 2.76
CA ILE A 97 0.60 16.70 3.39
C ILE A 97 0.89 17.06 4.85
N LYS A 98 1.12 18.34 5.12
CA LYS A 98 1.38 18.83 6.48
C LYS A 98 0.12 18.94 7.33
N LYS A 99 -0.98 19.39 6.74
CA LYS A 99 -2.21 19.71 7.47
C LYS A 99 -3.06 18.51 7.81
N LEU A 100 -3.26 17.57 6.87
CA LEU A 100 -4.14 16.42 7.09
C LEU A 100 -3.63 15.52 8.22
N PRO A 101 -2.40 15.09 8.46
CA PRO A 101 -1.31 14.93 7.50
C PRO A 101 -1.48 13.72 6.58
N VAL A 102 -0.64 13.65 5.55
CA VAL A 102 -0.51 12.47 4.68
C VAL A 102 0.82 11.80 5.02
N ARG A 103 0.78 10.52 5.40
CA ARG A 103 1.95 9.80 5.89
C ARG A 103 2.11 8.47 5.20
N ILE A 104 3.32 8.16 4.76
CA ILE A 104 3.67 6.82 4.29
C ILE A 104 3.78 5.91 5.51
N LEU A 105 3.12 4.76 5.48
CA LEU A 105 3.17 3.75 6.53
C LEU A 105 4.08 2.58 6.15
N GLY A 106 4.16 2.27 4.88
CA GLY A 106 4.99 1.19 4.39
C GLY A 106 4.99 1.12 2.88
N LYS A 107 5.99 0.42 2.31
CA LYS A 107 6.07 0.17 0.88
C LYS A 107 6.08 -1.32 0.60
N VAL A 108 5.48 -1.72 -0.52
CA VAL A 108 5.44 -3.12 -0.93
C VAL A 108 6.81 -3.55 -1.40
N VAL A 109 7.30 -4.65 -0.86
CA VAL A 109 8.57 -5.26 -1.26
C VAL A 109 8.36 -6.64 -1.91
N GLU A 110 7.20 -7.25 -1.71
CA GLU A 110 6.88 -8.55 -2.32
C GLU A 110 5.38 -8.71 -2.48
N LEU A 111 4.99 -9.37 -3.56
CA LEU A 111 3.61 -9.79 -3.83
C LEU A 111 3.55 -11.31 -3.79
N ARG A 112 2.60 -11.84 -3.05
CA ARG A 112 2.32 -13.27 -3.01
C ARG A 112 0.90 -13.54 -3.45
N ARG A 113 0.76 -14.53 -4.33
CA ARG A 113 -0.54 -14.96 -4.83
C ARG A 113 -0.64 -16.45 -4.75
N LYS A 114 -1.69 -16.94 -4.11
CA LYS A 114 -1.95 -18.38 -4.03
C LYS A 114 -2.53 -18.87 -5.35
N ILE A 115 -2.02 -19.99 -5.81
CA ILE A 115 -2.61 -20.68 -6.96
C ILE A 115 -3.89 -21.34 -6.48
N LYS A 116 -5.00 -20.99 -7.15
CA LYS A 116 -6.30 -21.62 -6.86
C LYS A 116 -6.29 -23.03 -7.40
N LYS A 117 -6.44 -24.01 -6.51
CA LYS A 117 -6.59 -25.40 -6.94
C LYS A 117 -8.00 -25.61 -7.48
N GLU A 118 -8.07 -26.10 -8.71
CA GLU A 118 -9.33 -26.59 -9.25
C GLU A 118 -9.60 -27.98 -8.71
N VAL A 119 -10.83 -28.19 -8.25
CA VAL A 119 -11.30 -29.52 -7.87
C VAL A 119 -11.93 -30.14 -9.12
N ILE A 120 -11.31 -31.15 -9.57
CA ILE A 120 -11.81 -31.88 -10.73
C ILE A 120 -12.79 -32.97 -10.28
#